data_f7e8bd50075861727f894e27b7ac8e58
#
_entry.id   f7e8bd50075861727f894e27b7ac8e58
#
_cell.length_a   1.000
_cell.length_b   1.000
_cell.length_c   1.000
_cell.angle_alpha   90.00
_cell.angle_beta   90.00
_cell.angle_gamma   90.00
#
_symmetry.space_group_name_H-M   'P 1'
#
loop_
_entity.id
_entity.type
_entity.pdbx_description
1 polymer ?
#
loop_
_entity_poly.entity_id
_entity_poly.type
_entity_poly.pdbx_seq_one_letter_code
_entity_poly.pdbx_strand_id
1 'polypeptide(L)'
;MTILALHNNYDFSTLSNQEVLAPQQDTDISKSSQLVYYTLPETALQRNGKPVFLPDYANPAHLEVHLAVRLCRLGRHISARFASRYYDAVTVMPHFIAPTLWEKTQELGLPWDAALGFDNATPLGDFIEIDPSTVSQQQFSLRVDGVEQMAGSTADWLRHVDDVIAEVSQYFTLRRGDLILMGAPTATVSIAPDHRVETFLGDTCVLSFNVK
;
A
#
# COMPACT_ATOMS: atom_id res chain seq x y z
N MET A 1 -5.30 -1.60 15.87
CA MET A 1 -4.15 -1.66 14.94
C MET A 1 -4.21 -0.43 14.07
N THR A 2 -3.06 0.21 13.79
CA THR A 2 -2.99 1.34 12.85
C THR A 2 -2.42 0.83 11.53
N ILE A 3 -3.00 1.27 10.42
CA ILE A 3 -2.50 1.00 9.08
C ILE A 3 -2.18 2.35 8.47
N LEU A 4 -0.92 2.58 8.14
CA LEU A 4 -0.44 3.77 7.46
C LEU A 4 -0.14 3.39 6.00
N ALA A 5 -0.63 4.17 5.05
CA ALA A 5 -0.34 3.97 3.65
C ALA A 5 0.31 5.21 3.05
N LEU A 6 1.42 5.02 2.35
CA LEU A 6 2.11 6.09 1.65
C LEU A 6 1.47 6.28 0.27
N HIS A 7 1.22 7.53 -0.07
CA HIS A 7 0.71 7.90 -1.38
C HIS A 7 1.83 8.11 -2.40
N ASN A 8 3.01 8.56 -1.96
CA ASN A 8 4.12 8.93 -2.82
C ASN A 8 5.45 8.37 -2.30
N ASN A 9 5.84 7.19 -2.74
CA ASN A 9 7.17 6.64 -2.41
C ASN A 9 7.91 6.06 -3.62
N TYR A 10 7.40 6.32 -4.83
CA TYR A 10 8.02 5.96 -6.11
C TYR A 10 8.02 7.17 -7.04
N ASP A 11 8.99 7.22 -7.96
CA ASP A 11 9.05 8.26 -8.99
C ASP A 11 8.22 7.84 -10.21
N PHE A 12 7.10 8.51 -10.43
CA PHE A 12 6.22 8.29 -11.57
C PHE A 12 6.57 9.15 -12.79
N SER A 13 7.63 9.95 -12.75
CA SER A 13 7.99 10.86 -13.85
C SER A 13 8.31 10.15 -15.17
N THR A 14 8.61 8.85 -15.11
CA THR A 14 8.94 8.01 -16.29
C THR A 14 7.75 7.23 -16.85
N LEU A 15 6.61 7.21 -16.15
CA LEU A 15 5.42 6.51 -16.60
C LEU A 15 4.68 7.36 -17.65
N SER A 16 4.77 6.96 -18.92
CA SER A 16 4.05 7.59 -20.02
C SER A 16 2.54 7.37 -19.87
N ASN A 17 1.75 8.45 -19.67
CA ASN A 17 0.30 8.59 -19.95
C ASN A 17 -0.65 7.44 -19.57
N GLN A 18 -0.30 6.52 -18.69
CA GLN A 18 -1.28 5.64 -18.07
C GLN A 18 -1.86 6.35 -16.84
N GLU A 19 -3.17 6.21 -16.68
CA GLU A 19 -3.95 6.84 -15.62
C GLU A 19 -3.37 6.53 -14.23
N VAL A 20 -2.41 7.35 -13.83
CA VAL A 20 -1.99 7.41 -12.43
C VAL A 20 -3.13 8.10 -11.71
N LEU A 21 -3.77 7.45 -10.76
CA LEU A 21 -4.67 8.11 -9.81
C LEU A 21 -3.85 8.98 -8.84
N ALA A 22 -2.98 9.83 -9.41
CA ALA A 22 -2.36 10.90 -8.67
C ALA A 22 -3.35 12.08 -8.64
N PRO A 23 -3.42 12.84 -7.56
CA PRO A 23 -4.18 14.08 -7.54
C PRO A 23 -3.70 14.95 -8.71
N GLN A 24 -4.59 15.23 -9.67
CA GLN A 24 -4.29 15.98 -10.91
C GLN A 24 -3.85 17.42 -10.67
N GLN A 25 -3.74 17.88 -9.42
CA GLN A 25 -3.46 19.28 -9.11
C GLN A 25 -2.01 19.56 -8.69
N ASP A 26 -1.18 18.53 -8.45
CA ASP A 26 0.21 18.80 -8.10
C ASP A 26 1.15 17.78 -8.73
N THR A 27 1.63 18.08 -9.93
CA THR A 27 2.88 17.52 -10.48
C THR A 27 4.08 17.74 -9.53
N ASP A 28 3.89 18.48 -8.45
CA ASP A 28 4.89 18.75 -7.43
C ASP A 28 4.82 17.79 -6.22
N ILE A 29 3.74 17.04 -6.00
CA ILE A 29 3.70 16.09 -4.86
C ILE A 29 4.67 14.92 -5.07
N SER A 30 4.81 14.39 -6.27
CA SER A 30 5.81 13.37 -6.57
C SER A 30 7.25 13.90 -6.47
N LYS A 31 7.43 15.21 -6.61
CA LYS A 31 8.70 15.94 -6.42
C LYS A 31 8.81 16.57 -5.04
N SER A 32 7.74 16.55 -4.25
CA SER A 32 7.75 17.10 -2.91
C SER A 32 8.69 16.29 -2.01
N SER A 33 9.54 16.99 -1.30
CA SER A 33 10.33 16.40 -0.21
C SER A 33 9.44 15.96 0.96
N GLN A 34 8.15 16.25 0.94
CA GLN A 34 7.20 15.93 1.99
C GLN A 34 6.59 14.54 1.79
N LEU A 35 6.57 13.74 2.85
CA LEU A 35 5.89 12.46 2.88
C LEU A 35 4.37 12.67 2.89
N VAL A 36 3.68 12.08 1.92
CA VAL A 36 2.22 12.06 1.87
C VAL A 36 1.73 10.67 2.27
N TYR A 37 0.94 10.61 3.34
CA TYR A 37 0.38 9.37 3.85
C TYR A 37 -1.02 9.58 4.42
N TYR A 38 -1.76 8.50 4.53
CA TYR A 38 -3.09 8.43 5.13
C TYR A 38 -3.22 7.21 6.03
N THR A 39 -4.24 7.20 6.86
CA THR A 39 -4.53 6.05 7.73
C THR A 39 -5.71 5.27 7.18
N LEU A 40 -5.64 3.94 7.28
CA LEU A 40 -6.75 3.06 6.96
C LEU A 40 -7.35 2.49 8.24
N PRO A 41 -8.69 2.35 8.32
CA PRO A 41 -9.34 1.68 9.45
C PRO A 41 -8.97 0.20 9.48
N GLU A 42 -9.01 -0.43 10.64
CA GLU A 42 -8.74 -1.87 10.76
C GLU A 42 -9.76 -2.72 9.99
N THR A 43 -10.97 -2.22 9.78
CA THR A 43 -12.01 -2.88 8.98
C THR A 43 -11.68 -2.95 7.49
N ALA A 44 -10.75 -2.12 7.00
CA ALA A 44 -10.23 -2.23 5.63
C ALA A 44 -9.41 -3.52 5.42
N LEU A 45 -8.92 -4.15 6.50
CA LEU A 45 -8.19 -5.42 6.37
C LEU A 45 -9.14 -6.59 6.18
N GLN A 46 -8.91 -7.33 5.10
CA GLN A 46 -9.47 -8.66 4.94
C GLN A 46 -8.38 -9.71 5.14
N ARG A 47 -8.62 -10.71 5.98
CA ARG A 47 -7.63 -11.72 6.37
C ARG A 47 -7.96 -13.10 5.78
N ASN A 48 -6.94 -13.95 5.72
CA ASN A 48 -7.06 -15.39 5.44
C ASN A 48 -7.49 -15.74 4.00
N GLY A 49 -7.15 -14.92 3.00
CA GLY A 49 -7.43 -15.23 1.60
C GLY A 49 -8.91 -15.45 1.27
N LYS A 50 -9.83 -14.93 2.09
CA LYS A 50 -11.27 -14.99 1.82
C LYS A 50 -11.60 -14.17 0.57
N PRO A 51 -12.70 -14.46 -0.14
CA PRO A 51 -13.13 -13.62 -1.25
C PRO A 51 -13.38 -12.17 -0.81
N VAL A 52 -12.96 -11.23 -1.64
CA VAL A 52 -13.26 -9.80 -1.46
C VAL A 52 -14.52 -9.49 -2.22
N PHE A 53 -15.53 -8.99 -1.52
CA PHE A 53 -16.78 -8.54 -2.13
C PHE A 53 -16.68 -7.04 -2.36
N LEU A 54 -16.64 -6.63 -3.63
CA LEU A 54 -16.62 -5.22 -3.99
C LEU A 54 -17.99 -4.59 -3.75
N PRO A 55 -18.08 -3.48 -3.02
CA PRO A 55 -19.33 -2.75 -2.92
C PRO A 55 -19.68 -2.10 -4.27
N ASP A 56 -20.98 -1.90 -4.56
CA ASP A 56 -21.47 -1.37 -5.83
C ASP A 56 -20.80 -0.04 -6.22
N TYR A 57 -20.54 0.84 -5.24
CA TYR A 57 -19.89 2.13 -5.46
C TYR A 57 -18.39 2.05 -5.79
N ALA A 58 -17.77 0.87 -5.59
CA ALA A 58 -16.38 0.60 -5.91
C ALA A 58 -16.25 -0.46 -7.03
N ASN A 59 -17.24 -0.64 -7.87
CA ASN A 59 -17.24 -1.61 -8.96
C ASN A 59 -17.42 -0.91 -10.32
N PRO A 60 -16.42 -0.99 -11.25
CA PRO A 60 -15.11 -1.62 -11.07
C PRO A 60 -14.22 -0.83 -10.09
N ALA A 61 -13.40 -1.54 -9.32
CA ALA A 61 -12.42 -0.93 -8.45
C ALA A 61 -11.10 -0.67 -9.21
N HIS A 62 -10.31 0.27 -8.69
CA HIS A 62 -8.91 0.35 -9.05
C HIS A 62 -8.08 -0.40 -8.01
N LEU A 63 -7.12 -1.17 -8.46
CA LEU A 63 -6.25 -2.00 -7.63
C LEU A 63 -4.81 -1.52 -7.75
N GLU A 64 -4.16 -1.31 -6.62
CA GLU A 64 -2.73 -1.06 -6.52
C GLU A 64 -2.08 -2.10 -5.61
N VAL A 65 -0.75 -2.19 -5.62
CA VAL A 65 0.00 -3.14 -4.80
C VAL A 65 1.11 -2.44 -4.04
N HIS A 66 1.23 -2.76 -2.75
CA HIS A 66 2.25 -2.24 -1.87
C HIS A 66 3.09 -3.36 -1.26
N LEU A 67 4.38 -3.15 -1.10
CA LEU A 67 5.07 -3.88 -0.05
C LEU A 67 4.72 -3.24 1.29
N ALA A 68 4.24 -4.04 2.22
CA ALA A 68 3.86 -3.61 3.56
C ALA A 68 4.83 -4.15 4.60
N VAL A 69 5.19 -3.28 5.54
CA VAL A 69 6.11 -3.59 6.65
C VAL A 69 5.30 -3.74 7.94
N ARG A 70 5.54 -4.83 8.69
CA ARG A 70 4.92 -5.07 10.00
C ARG A 70 5.79 -4.52 11.11
N LEU A 71 5.21 -3.69 11.98
CA LEU A 71 5.88 -3.19 13.16
C LEU A 71 5.87 -4.23 14.29
N CYS A 72 7.01 -4.40 14.96
CA CYS A 72 7.21 -5.41 16.02
C CYS A 72 7.35 -4.81 17.43
N ARG A 73 7.42 -3.47 17.56
CA ARG A 73 7.65 -2.79 18.84
C ARG A 73 6.78 -1.54 19.01
N LEU A 74 6.50 -1.21 20.28
CA LEU A 74 5.92 0.06 20.68
C LEU A 74 6.98 1.16 20.58
N GLY A 75 6.63 2.31 19.99
CA GLY A 75 7.52 3.47 19.94
C GLY A 75 6.83 4.75 19.50
N ARG A 76 7.44 5.88 19.89
CA ARG A 76 7.09 7.24 19.48
C ARG A 76 8.35 8.08 19.43
N HIS A 77 8.41 9.08 18.54
CA HIS A 77 9.60 9.90 18.33
C HIS A 77 10.87 9.07 18.07
N ILE A 78 10.73 8.06 17.20
CA ILE A 78 11.79 7.11 16.88
C ILE A 78 12.81 7.81 16.00
N SER A 79 14.08 7.74 16.37
CA SER A 79 15.16 8.22 15.51
C SER A 79 15.44 7.22 14.37
N ALA A 80 15.65 7.68 13.14
CA ALA A 80 15.91 6.84 11.96
C ALA A 80 17.02 5.80 12.23
N ARG A 81 18.11 6.18 12.90
CA ARG A 81 19.21 5.26 13.26
C ARG A 81 18.80 4.04 14.09
N PHE A 82 17.62 4.05 14.69
CA PHE A 82 17.10 2.94 15.51
C PHE A 82 15.85 2.30 14.90
N ALA A 83 15.33 2.84 13.81
CA ALA A 83 14.04 2.43 13.23
C ALA A 83 14.06 0.97 12.75
N SER A 84 15.20 0.46 12.29
CA SER A 84 15.39 -0.94 11.90
C SER A 84 15.08 -1.96 13.01
N ARG A 85 15.00 -1.53 14.27
CA ARG A 85 14.61 -2.39 15.40
C ARG A 85 13.10 -2.50 15.59
N TYR A 86 12.31 -1.78 14.80
CA TYR A 86 10.87 -1.63 14.98
C TYR A 86 10.04 -2.44 13.98
N TYR A 87 10.66 -3.07 12.99
CA TYR A 87 9.97 -3.96 12.06
C TYR A 87 10.73 -5.29 11.91
N ASP A 88 10.01 -6.35 11.58
CA ASP A 88 10.54 -7.72 11.57
C ASP A 88 10.05 -8.56 10.41
N ALA A 89 9.03 -8.10 9.67
CA ALA A 89 8.46 -8.87 8.59
C ALA A 89 7.82 -7.96 7.54
N VAL A 90 7.68 -8.49 6.33
CA VAL A 90 7.02 -7.85 5.20
C VAL A 90 5.97 -8.77 4.60
N THR A 91 5.05 -8.18 3.86
CA THR A 91 4.10 -8.88 3.00
C THR A 91 3.75 -8.00 1.80
N VAL A 92 3.08 -8.56 0.81
CA VAL A 92 2.63 -7.82 -0.37
C VAL A 92 1.12 -7.67 -0.30
N MET A 93 0.66 -6.43 -0.18
CA MET A 93 -0.74 -6.09 0.05
C MET A 93 -1.34 -5.39 -1.16
N PRO A 94 -2.38 -5.94 -1.77
CA PRO A 94 -3.21 -5.18 -2.71
C PRO A 94 -4.07 -4.18 -1.94
N HIS A 95 -4.40 -3.07 -2.60
CA HIS A 95 -5.29 -2.05 -2.06
C HIS A 95 -6.31 -1.64 -3.12
N PHE A 96 -7.58 -1.81 -2.80
CA PHE A 96 -8.70 -1.44 -3.65
C PHE A 96 -9.10 0.01 -3.39
N ILE A 97 -9.29 0.75 -4.47
CA ILE A 97 -9.73 2.15 -4.48
C ILE A 97 -11.08 2.22 -5.19
N ALA A 98 -12.04 2.96 -4.63
CA ALA A 98 -13.30 3.29 -5.27
C ALA A 98 -13.11 4.52 -6.18
N PRO A 99 -12.94 4.36 -7.52
CA PRO A 99 -12.45 5.44 -8.38
C PRO A 99 -13.39 6.65 -8.42
N THR A 100 -14.69 6.44 -8.58
CA THR A 100 -15.67 7.52 -8.63
C THR A 100 -15.73 8.34 -7.32
N LEU A 101 -15.60 7.67 -6.17
CA LEU A 101 -15.52 8.37 -4.89
C LEU A 101 -14.18 9.10 -4.75
N TRP A 102 -13.09 8.49 -5.22
CA TRP A 102 -11.78 9.10 -5.21
C TRP A 102 -11.77 10.42 -6.01
N GLU A 103 -12.23 10.39 -7.26
CA GLU A 103 -12.36 11.59 -8.11
C GLU A 103 -13.19 12.69 -7.42
N LYS A 104 -14.34 12.32 -6.89
CA LYS A 104 -15.21 13.25 -6.16
C LYS A 104 -14.54 13.86 -4.93
N THR A 105 -13.77 13.08 -4.17
CA THR A 105 -13.05 13.61 -3.00
C THR A 105 -11.97 14.60 -3.42
N GLN A 106 -11.30 14.36 -4.54
CA GLN A 106 -10.31 15.27 -5.10
C GLN A 106 -10.95 16.59 -5.54
N GLU A 107 -12.00 16.52 -6.33
CA GLU A 107 -12.71 17.70 -6.87
C GLU A 107 -13.25 18.61 -5.76
N LEU A 108 -13.77 18.03 -4.68
CA LEU A 108 -14.46 18.74 -3.61
C LEU A 108 -13.58 19.00 -2.37
N GLY A 109 -12.33 18.52 -2.36
CA GLY A 109 -11.45 18.63 -1.19
C GLY A 109 -12.00 17.88 0.04
N LEU A 110 -12.66 16.73 -0.17
CA LEU A 110 -13.24 15.90 0.91
C LEU A 110 -12.23 14.93 1.48
N PRO A 111 -12.46 14.36 2.69
CA PRO A 111 -11.67 13.28 3.24
C PRO A 111 -11.68 12.03 2.34
N TRP A 112 -10.58 11.31 2.29
CA TRP A 112 -10.35 10.16 1.40
C TRP A 112 -10.87 8.83 1.93
N ASP A 113 -11.29 8.79 3.19
CA ASP A 113 -11.59 7.56 3.94
C ASP A 113 -12.55 6.63 3.21
N ALA A 114 -13.65 7.15 2.66
CA ALA A 114 -14.66 6.34 1.96
C ALA A 114 -14.14 5.77 0.63
N ALA A 115 -13.20 6.45 -0.02
CA ALA A 115 -12.64 6.03 -1.31
C ALA A 115 -11.51 5.00 -1.14
N LEU A 116 -10.73 5.10 -0.07
CA LEU A 116 -9.51 4.33 0.16
C LEU A 116 -9.64 3.31 1.30
N GLY A 117 -10.50 3.56 2.29
CA GLY A 117 -10.57 2.82 3.54
C GLY A 117 -11.88 2.06 3.77
N PHE A 118 -12.62 1.70 2.73
CA PHE A 118 -13.83 0.91 2.88
C PHE A 118 -13.53 -0.51 3.39
N ASP A 119 -14.53 -1.20 3.91
CA ASP A 119 -14.39 -2.53 4.49
C ASP A 119 -13.80 -3.53 3.48
N ASN A 120 -12.75 -4.24 3.92
CA ASN A 120 -12.00 -5.22 3.12
C ASN A 120 -11.23 -4.64 1.90
N ALA A 121 -11.01 -3.32 1.84
CA ALA A 121 -10.28 -2.69 0.75
C ALA A 121 -8.82 -3.14 0.65
N THR A 122 -8.26 -3.74 1.72
CA THR A 122 -6.83 -4.07 1.78
C THR A 122 -6.65 -5.51 2.29
N PRO A 123 -6.68 -6.50 1.40
CA PRO A 123 -6.43 -7.89 1.76
C PRO A 123 -5.02 -8.13 2.28
N LEU A 124 -4.92 -8.86 3.39
CA LEU A 124 -3.68 -9.17 4.07
C LEU A 124 -3.33 -10.65 3.91
N GLY A 125 -2.15 -10.90 3.37
CA GLY A 125 -1.57 -12.23 3.21
C GLY A 125 -0.62 -12.65 4.34
N ASP A 126 0.19 -13.66 4.05
CA ASP A 126 1.20 -14.18 4.96
C ASP A 126 2.38 -13.22 5.05
N PHE A 127 2.96 -13.12 6.25
CA PHE A 127 4.17 -12.36 6.48
C PHE A 127 5.41 -13.23 6.28
N ILE A 128 6.41 -12.66 5.64
CA ILE A 128 7.76 -13.22 5.53
C ILE A 128 8.65 -12.44 6.51
N GLU A 129 9.30 -13.14 7.43
CA GLU A 129 10.30 -12.52 8.30
C GLU A 129 11.49 -12.03 7.47
N ILE A 130 11.99 -10.86 7.83
CA ILE A 130 13.06 -10.19 7.07
C ILE A 130 14.13 -9.64 8.00
N ASP A 131 15.38 -9.72 7.57
CA ASP A 131 16.44 -8.90 8.13
C ASP A 131 16.24 -7.45 7.62
N PRO A 132 16.14 -6.46 8.50
CA PRO A 132 15.99 -5.06 8.08
C PRO A 132 17.05 -4.57 7.09
N SER A 133 18.25 -5.13 7.11
CA SER A 133 19.31 -4.78 6.15
C SER A 133 19.02 -5.22 4.71
N THR A 134 18.08 -6.13 4.50
CA THR A 134 17.70 -6.65 3.18
C THR A 134 16.38 -6.08 2.65
N VAL A 135 15.71 -5.21 3.42
CA VAL A 135 14.38 -4.67 3.05
C VAL A 135 14.39 -3.89 1.75
N SER A 136 15.50 -3.24 1.41
CA SER A 136 15.69 -2.47 0.16
C SER A 136 16.06 -3.33 -1.07
N GLN A 137 16.05 -4.67 -0.94
CA GLN A 137 16.42 -5.60 -2.01
C GLN A 137 15.28 -6.55 -2.39
N GLN A 138 14.05 -6.19 -2.03
CA GLN A 138 12.89 -7.03 -2.28
C GLN A 138 12.27 -6.72 -3.65
N GLN A 139 11.86 -7.80 -4.33
CA GLN A 139 11.02 -7.72 -5.53
C GLN A 139 9.62 -8.22 -5.16
N PHE A 140 8.60 -7.57 -5.67
CA PHE A 140 7.23 -7.99 -5.44
C PHE A 140 6.35 -7.76 -6.67
N SER A 141 5.30 -8.55 -6.78
CA SER A 141 4.38 -8.43 -7.91
C SER A 141 2.94 -8.78 -7.54
N LEU A 142 2.02 -8.38 -8.42
CA LEU A 142 0.62 -8.75 -8.37
C LEU A 142 0.21 -9.34 -9.72
N ARG A 143 -0.51 -10.46 -9.66
CA ARG A 143 -1.10 -11.13 -10.83
C ARG A 143 -2.61 -11.13 -10.73
N VAL A 144 -3.25 -10.96 -11.87
CA VAL A 144 -4.70 -11.15 -12.04
C VAL A 144 -4.88 -12.28 -13.04
N ASP A 145 -5.61 -13.32 -12.65
CA ASP A 145 -5.85 -14.54 -13.44
C ASP A 145 -4.56 -15.18 -13.99
N GLY A 146 -3.50 -15.15 -13.15
CA GLY A 146 -2.19 -15.70 -13.49
C GLY A 146 -1.30 -14.78 -14.35
N VAL A 147 -1.82 -13.64 -14.82
CA VAL A 147 -1.05 -12.66 -15.62
C VAL A 147 -0.52 -11.56 -14.70
N GLU A 148 0.79 -11.31 -14.75
CA GLU A 148 1.42 -10.22 -14.01
C GLU A 148 0.91 -8.87 -14.53
N GLN A 149 0.31 -8.08 -13.62
CA GLN A 149 -0.24 -6.76 -13.91
C GLN A 149 0.64 -5.65 -13.33
N MET A 150 1.27 -5.93 -12.19
CA MET A 150 2.11 -4.96 -11.49
C MET A 150 3.34 -5.67 -10.93
N ALA A 151 4.49 -4.99 -11.00
CA ALA A 151 5.72 -5.41 -10.34
C ALA A 151 6.45 -4.19 -9.77
N GLY A 152 7.17 -4.37 -8.69
CA GLY A 152 7.93 -3.33 -8.03
C GLY A 152 9.18 -3.83 -7.35
N SER A 153 10.09 -2.90 -7.11
CA SER A 153 11.32 -3.10 -6.36
C SER A 153 11.40 -2.13 -5.21
N THR A 154 11.80 -2.60 -4.04
CA THR A 154 12.05 -1.73 -2.90
C THR A 154 13.34 -0.91 -3.06
N ALA A 155 14.18 -1.26 -4.04
CA ALA A 155 15.33 -0.47 -4.41
C ALA A 155 14.95 0.89 -5.04
N ASP A 156 13.72 0.99 -5.57
CA ASP A 156 13.20 2.19 -6.24
C ASP A 156 12.43 3.11 -5.28
N TRP A 157 12.42 2.81 -3.99
CA TRP A 157 11.79 3.68 -3.00
C TRP A 157 12.49 5.03 -2.90
N LEU A 158 11.72 6.09 -2.92
CA LEU A 158 12.20 7.46 -2.67
C LEU A 158 12.61 7.66 -1.21
N ARG A 159 11.97 6.92 -0.29
CA ARG A 159 12.25 6.95 1.16
C ARG A 159 12.33 5.57 1.72
N HIS A 160 13.37 5.34 2.50
CA HIS A 160 13.58 4.08 3.19
C HIS A 160 12.59 3.91 4.36
N VAL A 161 12.31 2.65 4.74
CA VAL A 161 11.42 2.32 5.87
C VAL A 161 11.83 3.06 7.15
N ASP A 162 13.12 3.17 7.42
CA ASP A 162 13.66 3.80 8.62
C ASP A 162 13.30 5.30 8.70
N ASP A 163 13.35 5.99 7.56
CA ASP A 163 12.98 7.41 7.48
C ASP A 163 11.47 7.60 7.63
N VAL A 164 10.69 6.72 7.02
CA VAL A 164 9.22 6.72 7.16
C VAL A 164 8.82 6.49 8.62
N ILE A 165 9.39 5.49 9.29
CA ILE A 165 9.13 5.23 10.72
C ILE A 165 9.51 6.44 11.58
N ALA A 166 10.67 7.06 11.30
CA ALA A 166 11.10 8.23 12.05
C ALA A 166 10.13 9.40 11.89
N GLU A 167 9.64 9.65 10.67
CA GLU A 167 8.71 10.73 10.38
C GLU A 167 7.32 10.46 10.98
N VAL A 168 6.69 9.33 10.68
CA VAL A 168 5.33 9.04 11.15
C VAL A 168 5.25 8.90 12.67
N SER A 169 6.32 8.46 13.32
CA SER A 169 6.37 8.33 14.79
C SER A 169 6.39 9.67 15.52
N GLN A 170 6.59 10.79 14.84
CA GLN A 170 6.44 12.13 15.41
C GLN A 170 4.97 12.41 15.75
N TYR A 171 4.06 11.90 14.94
CA TYR A 171 2.63 12.14 15.04
C TYR A 171 1.88 10.98 15.72
N PHE A 172 2.27 9.74 15.43
CA PHE A 172 1.60 8.52 15.90
C PHE A 172 2.45 7.73 16.89
N THR A 173 1.81 7.15 17.90
CA THR A 173 2.43 6.08 18.68
C THR A 173 2.28 4.77 17.92
N LEU A 174 3.39 4.28 17.39
CA LEU A 174 3.45 3.02 16.67
C LEU A 174 3.41 1.85 17.64
N ARG A 175 2.72 0.78 17.27
CA ARG A 175 2.49 -0.39 18.13
C ARG A 175 2.89 -1.67 17.39
N ARG A 176 3.14 -2.71 18.17
CA ARG A 176 3.33 -4.05 17.61
C ARG A 176 2.08 -4.47 16.82
N GLY A 177 2.29 -4.92 15.59
CA GLY A 177 1.25 -5.34 14.65
C GLY A 177 0.71 -4.22 13.76
N ASP A 178 1.10 -2.95 13.98
CA ASP A 178 0.78 -1.88 13.02
C ASP A 178 1.48 -2.15 11.68
N LEU A 179 0.88 -1.67 10.60
CA LEU A 179 1.36 -1.85 9.23
C LEU A 179 1.69 -0.52 8.59
N ILE A 180 2.75 -0.52 7.78
CA ILE A 180 3.09 0.59 6.89
C ILE A 180 3.14 0.07 5.47
N LEU A 181 2.22 0.51 4.63
CA LEU A 181 2.21 0.26 3.19
C LEU A 181 3.12 1.30 2.54
N MET A 182 4.17 0.83 1.87
CA MET A 182 5.30 1.67 1.44
C MET A 182 5.11 2.38 0.09
N GLY A 183 3.88 2.51 -0.39
CA GLY A 183 3.57 3.11 -1.69
C GLY A 183 3.45 2.06 -2.80
N ALA A 184 2.75 2.42 -3.88
CA ALA A 184 2.58 1.59 -5.07
C ALA A 184 3.63 1.96 -6.14
N PRO A 185 4.26 0.98 -6.83
CA PRO A 185 5.32 1.22 -7.81
C PRO A 185 4.81 1.62 -9.20
N THR A 186 3.54 1.34 -9.50
CA THR A 186 2.95 1.50 -10.83
C THR A 186 1.56 2.13 -10.74
N ALA A 187 1.02 2.51 -11.92
CA ALA A 187 -0.37 2.88 -12.05
C ALA A 187 -1.31 1.75 -11.60
N THR A 188 -2.52 2.11 -11.23
CA THR A 188 -3.57 1.16 -10.83
C THR A 188 -4.07 0.33 -12.00
N VAL A 189 -4.64 -0.83 -11.69
CA VAL A 189 -5.33 -1.70 -12.66
C VAL A 189 -6.81 -1.73 -12.31
N SER A 190 -7.66 -1.55 -13.32
CA SER A 190 -9.12 -1.71 -13.13
C SER A 190 -9.46 -3.18 -12.94
N ILE A 191 -10.25 -3.50 -11.91
CA ILE A 191 -10.66 -4.86 -11.58
C ILE A 191 -12.15 -4.92 -11.22
N ALA A 192 -12.82 -5.96 -11.72
CA ALA A 192 -14.23 -6.26 -11.47
C ALA A 192 -14.37 -7.62 -10.74
N PRO A 193 -15.58 -8.01 -10.33
CA PRO A 193 -15.85 -9.36 -9.84
C PRO A 193 -15.42 -10.46 -10.81
N ASP A 194 -15.27 -11.67 -10.27
CA ASP A 194 -14.91 -12.92 -10.96
C ASP A 194 -13.45 -13.03 -11.42
N HIS A 195 -12.56 -12.16 -10.90
CA HIS A 195 -11.12 -12.28 -11.08
C HIS A 195 -10.47 -12.92 -9.84
N ARG A 196 -9.34 -13.60 -10.08
CA ARG A 196 -8.43 -14.08 -9.04
C ARG A 196 -7.21 -13.18 -8.95
N VAL A 197 -6.90 -12.74 -7.74
CA VAL A 197 -5.73 -11.91 -7.45
C VAL A 197 -4.73 -12.71 -6.63
N GLU A 198 -3.46 -12.63 -7.00
CA GLU A 198 -2.35 -13.25 -6.30
C GLU A 198 -1.22 -12.25 -6.14
N THR A 199 -0.60 -12.20 -4.95
CA THR A 199 0.56 -11.35 -4.70
C THR A 199 1.78 -12.18 -4.33
N PHE A 200 2.94 -11.73 -4.77
CA PHE A 200 4.20 -12.44 -4.64
C PHE A 200 5.27 -11.55 -4.02
N LEU A 201 6.06 -12.12 -3.10
CA LEU A 201 7.33 -11.58 -2.66
C LEU A 201 8.44 -12.44 -3.27
N GLY A 202 9.17 -11.90 -4.25
CA GLY A 202 10.00 -12.71 -5.13
C GLY A 202 9.16 -13.80 -5.80
N ASP A 203 9.57 -15.06 -5.63
CA ASP A 203 8.83 -16.22 -6.17
C ASP A 203 7.78 -16.80 -5.21
N THR A 204 7.67 -16.26 -4.00
CA THR A 204 6.76 -16.77 -2.97
C THR A 204 5.40 -16.10 -3.07
N CYS A 205 4.34 -16.87 -3.34
CA CYS A 205 2.97 -16.39 -3.24
C CYS A 205 2.61 -16.17 -1.76
N VAL A 206 2.34 -14.92 -1.38
CA VAL A 206 2.01 -14.54 -0.01
C VAL A 206 0.52 -14.32 0.19
N LEU A 207 -0.25 -14.14 -0.89
CA LEU A 207 -1.70 -13.97 -0.83
C LEU A 207 -2.35 -14.47 -2.12
N SER A 208 -3.50 -15.11 -1.99
CA SER A 208 -4.37 -15.46 -3.13
C SER A 208 -5.83 -15.38 -2.69
N PHE A 209 -6.67 -14.71 -3.47
CA PHE A 209 -8.11 -14.58 -3.21
C PHE A 209 -8.89 -14.33 -4.50
N ASN A 210 -10.23 -14.49 -4.41
CA ASN A 210 -11.13 -14.14 -5.50
C ASN A 210 -11.83 -12.80 -5.19
N VAL A 211 -12.03 -12.00 -6.23
CA VAL A 211 -12.87 -10.80 -6.20
C VAL A 211 -14.30 -11.21 -6.56
N LYS A 212 -15.30 -10.73 -5.81
CA LYS A 212 -16.72 -11.05 -5.95
C LYS A 212 -17.58 -9.80 -5.95
#